data_218f79522c2406e08011e2b9427f6e52
#
_entry.id   218f79522c2406e08011e2b9427f6e52
#
_cell.length_a   1.000
_cell.length_b   1.000
_cell.length_c   1.000
_cell.angle_alpha   90.00
_cell.angle_beta   90.00
_cell.angle_gamma   90.00
#
_symmetry.space_group_name_H-M   'P 1'
#
loop_
_entity.id
_entity.type
_entity.pdbx_description
1 polymer ?
#
loop_
_entity_poly.entity_id
_entity_poly.type
_entity_poly.pdbx_seq_one_letter_code
_entity_poly.pdbx_strand_id
1 'polypeptide(L)'
;MPKRIAYLDLAKLWAIFLVCTGHAFQMLSVGDGAVVWRMLYTFHMALFMLMCGYFSHHALTMPFGAFVKKKALQLLVPTVAYVCLNLLATRVVTGGCPVGFIHNEAIGGMWFLRTLFACYLYAWLVLRLPGALWMRIVGSIVVALLFPHGYYLQFNYMLIFFWLGYVMKDYDGWLKAHVGGVTAASAVGFLLVPWRGPAVLTYDVLFHDPLQLPVQFVGGLSGSLLSIGLLMLVCRLFRGGWKDRFADVGRYTLAIYG
;
A
#
# COMPACT_ATOMS: atom_id res chain seq x y z
N MET A 1 -24.75 -10.72 -3.75
CA MET A 1 -23.39 -10.20 -4.03
C MET A 1 -23.28 -8.80 -3.43
N PRO A 2 -22.21 -8.43 -2.73
CA PRO A 2 -22.06 -7.07 -2.22
C PRO A 2 -22.06 -6.08 -3.39
N LYS A 3 -22.72 -4.93 -3.18
CA LYS A 3 -22.88 -3.89 -4.20
C LYS A 3 -21.49 -3.40 -4.63
N ARG A 4 -21.20 -3.52 -5.89
CA ARG A 4 -19.90 -3.17 -6.49
C ARG A 4 -19.68 -1.66 -6.43
N ILE A 5 -18.50 -1.23 -6.02
CA ILE A 5 -18.15 0.20 -5.91
C ILE A 5 -17.08 0.49 -6.97
N ALA A 6 -17.54 0.97 -8.14
CA ALA A 6 -16.70 1.13 -9.32
C ALA A 6 -15.41 1.95 -9.10
N TYR A 7 -15.47 3.06 -8.33
CA TYR A 7 -14.27 3.87 -8.09
C TYR A 7 -13.19 3.13 -7.29
N LEU A 8 -13.57 2.16 -6.43
CA LEU A 8 -12.62 1.35 -5.67
C LEU A 8 -11.92 0.32 -6.58
N ASP A 9 -12.64 -0.28 -7.52
CA ASP A 9 -12.03 -1.19 -8.48
C ASP A 9 -11.09 -0.44 -9.44
N LEU A 10 -11.46 0.79 -9.83
CA LEU A 10 -10.56 1.67 -10.57
C LEU A 10 -9.35 2.12 -9.75
N ALA A 11 -9.50 2.36 -8.44
CA ALA A 11 -8.39 2.71 -7.57
C ALA A 11 -7.37 1.56 -7.44
N LYS A 12 -7.85 0.32 -7.45
CA LYS A 12 -7.01 -0.88 -7.50
C LYS A 12 -6.19 -0.93 -8.79
N LEU A 13 -6.86 -0.77 -9.94
CA LEU A 13 -6.21 -0.76 -11.25
C LEU A 13 -5.17 0.38 -11.33
N TRP A 14 -5.54 1.56 -10.86
CA TRP A 14 -4.66 2.72 -10.78
C TRP A 14 -3.43 2.44 -9.92
N ALA A 15 -3.61 1.88 -8.72
CA ALA A 15 -2.51 1.56 -7.82
C ALA A 15 -1.51 0.58 -8.47
N ILE A 16 -1.98 -0.47 -9.16
CA ILE A 16 -1.10 -1.40 -9.89
C ILE A 16 -0.40 -0.72 -11.05
N PHE A 17 -1.11 0.11 -11.81
CA PHE A 17 -0.49 0.88 -12.89
C PHE A 17 0.66 1.75 -12.37
N LEU A 18 0.47 2.43 -11.22
CA LEU A 18 1.53 3.21 -10.58
C LEU A 18 2.72 2.36 -10.13
N VAL A 19 2.47 1.15 -9.60
CA VAL A 19 3.54 0.21 -9.23
C VAL A 19 4.34 -0.23 -10.46
N CYS A 20 3.66 -0.64 -11.53
CA CYS A 20 4.32 -1.02 -12.78
C CYS A 20 5.14 0.15 -13.37
N THR A 21 4.57 1.35 -13.36
CA THR A 21 5.28 2.57 -13.80
C THR A 21 6.51 2.84 -12.95
N GLY A 22 6.41 2.72 -11.62
CA GLY A 22 7.54 2.89 -10.71
C GLY A 22 8.67 1.91 -11.00
N HIS A 23 8.36 0.63 -11.19
CA HIS A 23 9.36 -0.38 -11.55
C HIS A 23 9.97 -0.16 -12.94
N ALA A 24 9.17 0.31 -13.91
CA ALA A 24 9.70 0.66 -15.22
C ALA A 24 10.75 1.80 -15.13
N PHE A 25 10.50 2.83 -14.33
CA PHE A 25 11.50 3.89 -14.08
C PHE A 25 12.77 3.35 -13.44
N GLN A 26 12.67 2.41 -12.49
CA GLN A 26 13.85 1.78 -11.89
C GLN A 26 14.65 0.98 -12.92
N MET A 27 13.99 0.19 -13.77
CA MET A 27 14.66 -0.64 -14.79
C MET A 27 15.31 0.19 -15.89
N LEU A 28 14.72 1.32 -16.26
CA LEU A 28 15.26 2.21 -17.30
C LEU A 28 16.41 3.09 -16.79
N SER A 29 16.85 2.90 -15.53
CA SER A 29 17.91 3.72 -14.90
C SER A 29 17.65 5.24 -14.99
N VAL A 30 16.39 5.66 -15.11
CA VAL A 30 16.01 7.08 -15.12
C VAL A 30 16.18 7.69 -13.71
N GLY A 31 16.71 6.89 -12.81
CA GLY A 31 17.33 7.24 -11.53
C GLY A 31 16.44 7.95 -10.52
N ASP A 32 16.87 7.91 -9.29
CA ASP A 32 16.27 8.57 -8.12
C ASP A 32 16.20 10.10 -8.24
N GLY A 33 16.83 10.67 -9.28
CA GLY A 33 16.82 12.10 -9.58
C GLY A 33 15.57 12.59 -10.32
N ALA A 34 14.82 11.72 -11.00
CA ALA A 34 13.65 12.13 -11.76
C ALA A 34 12.52 12.58 -10.83
N VAL A 35 12.02 13.80 -11.04
CA VAL A 35 10.92 14.37 -10.25
C VAL A 35 9.69 13.46 -10.26
N VAL A 36 9.36 12.87 -11.42
CA VAL A 36 8.22 11.95 -11.57
C VAL A 36 8.41 10.71 -10.72
N TRP A 37 9.62 10.13 -10.66
CA TRP A 37 9.93 8.99 -9.82
C TRP A 37 9.72 9.32 -8.34
N ARG A 38 10.31 10.42 -7.85
CA ARG A 38 10.15 10.87 -6.46
C ARG A 38 8.70 11.14 -6.11
N MET A 39 7.96 11.82 -6.99
CA MET A 39 6.54 12.07 -6.84
C MET A 39 5.76 10.76 -6.67
N LEU A 40 6.01 9.80 -7.54
CA LEU A 40 5.31 8.52 -7.57
C LEU A 40 5.61 7.70 -6.31
N TYR A 41 6.89 7.59 -5.94
CA TYR A 41 7.33 6.84 -4.77
C TYR A 41 6.93 7.46 -3.43
N THR A 42 6.54 8.72 -3.41
CA THR A 42 6.01 9.38 -2.21
C THR A 42 4.68 8.79 -1.77
N PHE A 43 3.81 8.30 -2.68
CA PHE A 43 2.46 7.93 -2.30
C PHE A 43 1.93 6.58 -2.81
N HIS A 44 2.48 6.00 -3.90
CA HIS A 44 1.85 4.84 -4.55
C HIS A 44 1.74 3.61 -3.63
N MET A 45 2.74 3.36 -2.79
CA MET A 45 2.70 2.25 -1.83
C MET A 45 1.76 2.55 -0.65
N ALA A 46 1.71 3.81 -0.21
CA ALA A 46 0.76 4.28 0.80
C ALA A 46 -0.69 4.12 0.31
N LEU A 47 -0.97 4.49 -0.94
CA LEU A 47 -2.27 4.27 -1.58
C LEU A 47 -2.65 2.80 -1.58
N PHE A 48 -1.71 1.93 -1.98
CA PHE A 48 -1.96 0.49 -2.04
C PHE A 48 -2.29 -0.07 -0.65
N MET A 49 -1.50 0.31 0.36
CA MET A 49 -1.71 -0.13 1.75
C MET A 49 -3.05 0.37 2.32
N LEU A 50 -3.41 1.63 2.03
CA LEU A 50 -4.69 2.23 2.42
C LEU A 50 -5.87 1.45 1.80
N MET A 51 -5.78 1.08 0.52
CA MET A 51 -6.78 0.24 -0.13
C MET A 51 -6.87 -1.14 0.50
N CYS A 52 -5.74 -1.77 0.84
CA CYS A 52 -5.74 -3.07 1.53
C CYS A 52 -6.40 -2.98 2.91
N GLY A 53 -6.14 -1.92 3.66
CA GLY A 53 -6.80 -1.65 4.93
C GLY A 53 -8.31 -1.47 4.78
N TYR A 54 -8.75 -0.71 3.78
CA TYR A 54 -10.17 -0.50 3.49
C TYR A 54 -10.92 -1.81 3.25
N PHE A 55 -10.33 -2.77 2.55
CA PHE A 55 -10.95 -4.06 2.28
C PHE A 55 -10.70 -5.13 3.36
N SER A 56 -9.99 -4.81 4.44
CA SER A 56 -9.55 -5.79 5.42
C SER A 56 -10.64 -6.27 6.39
N HIS A 57 -11.74 -5.52 6.58
CA HIS A 57 -12.76 -5.77 7.61
C HIS A 57 -13.23 -7.23 7.66
N HIS A 58 -13.68 -7.79 6.53
CA HIS A 58 -14.15 -9.17 6.50
C HIS A 58 -13.05 -10.19 6.84
N ALA A 59 -11.83 -9.97 6.35
CA ALA A 59 -10.73 -10.88 6.64
C ALA A 59 -10.36 -10.86 8.13
N LEU A 60 -10.38 -9.70 8.76
CA LEU A 60 -10.04 -9.53 10.17
C LEU A 60 -11.08 -10.10 11.15
N THR A 61 -12.30 -10.39 10.70
CA THR A 61 -13.31 -11.10 11.53
C THR A 61 -13.19 -12.61 11.47
N MET A 62 -12.39 -13.17 10.55
CA MET A 62 -12.25 -14.63 10.41
C MET A 62 -11.54 -15.27 11.62
N PRO A 63 -11.81 -16.57 11.91
CA PRO A 63 -11.02 -17.35 12.85
C PRO A 63 -9.55 -17.41 12.42
N PHE A 64 -8.62 -17.40 13.39
CA PHE A 64 -7.17 -17.27 13.15
C PHE A 64 -6.62 -18.23 12.09
N GLY A 65 -6.88 -19.52 12.23
CA GLY A 65 -6.36 -20.52 11.28
C GLY A 65 -6.84 -20.32 9.84
N ALA A 66 -8.14 -20.02 9.66
CA ALA A 66 -8.72 -19.74 8.34
C ALA A 66 -8.18 -18.41 7.77
N PHE A 67 -8.04 -17.40 8.61
CA PHE A 67 -7.46 -16.11 8.24
C PHE A 67 -6.01 -16.26 7.78
N VAL A 68 -5.14 -16.88 8.59
CA VAL A 68 -3.73 -17.07 8.26
C VAL A 68 -3.58 -17.90 6.99
N LYS A 69 -4.29 -19.02 6.87
CA LYS A 69 -4.26 -19.85 5.66
C LYS A 69 -4.65 -19.03 4.41
N LYS A 70 -5.75 -18.30 4.49
CA LYS A 70 -6.24 -17.47 3.38
C LYS A 70 -5.19 -16.41 2.98
N LYS A 71 -4.66 -15.65 3.96
CA LYS A 71 -3.71 -14.57 3.69
C LYS A 71 -2.33 -15.08 3.27
N ALA A 72 -1.87 -16.19 3.81
CA ALA A 72 -0.63 -16.82 3.36
C ALA A 72 -0.73 -17.28 1.91
N LEU A 73 -1.81 -17.94 1.52
CA LEU A 73 -2.04 -18.35 0.13
C LEU A 73 -2.12 -17.15 -0.83
N GLN A 74 -2.71 -16.05 -0.39
CA GLN A 74 -2.88 -14.84 -1.22
C GLN A 74 -1.60 -14.01 -1.35
N LEU A 75 -0.76 -13.95 -0.32
CA LEU A 75 0.35 -13.01 -0.24
C LEU A 75 1.72 -13.71 -0.26
N LEU A 76 1.89 -14.80 0.50
CA LEU A 76 3.19 -15.46 0.61
C LEU A 76 3.45 -16.42 -0.56
N VAL A 77 2.43 -17.13 -1.04
CA VAL A 77 2.60 -18.05 -2.18
C VAL A 77 3.03 -17.30 -3.44
N PRO A 78 2.40 -16.17 -3.85
CA PRO A 78 2.90 -15.38 -4.97
C PRO A 78 4.31 -14.83 -4.74
N THR A 79 4.64 -14.43 -3.50
CA THR A 79 5.99 -13.97 -3.16
C THR A 79 7.02 -15.07 -3.38
N VAL A 80 6.77 -16.28 -2.88
CA VAL A 80 7.68 -17.43 -3.06
C VAL A 80 7.78 -17.81 -4.54
N ALA A 81 6.65 -17.88 -5.25
CA ALA A 81 6.63 -18.19 -6.68
C ALA A 81 7.46 -17.19 -7.49
N TYR A 82 7.31 -15.88 -7.22
CA TYR A 82 8.11 -14.84 -7.87
C TYR A 82 9.61 -15.03 -7.60
N VAL A 83 10.01 -15.22 -6.33
CA VAL A 83 11.41 -15.43 -5.97
C VAL A 83 11.97 -16.67 -6.70
N CYS A 84 11.25 -17.80 -6.69
CA CYS A 84 11.67 -19.01 -7.38
C CYS A 84 11.85 -18.80 -8.90
N LEU A 85 10.88 -18.12 -9.53
CA LEU A 85 10.93 -17.81 -10.97
C LEU A 85 12.13 -16.91 -11.31
N ASN A 86 12.36 -15.87 -10.49
CA ASN A 86 13.46 -14.94 -10.71
C ASN A 86 14.83 -15.60 -10.51
N LEU A 87 14.97 -16.46 -9.50
CA LEU A 87 16.16 -17.27 -9.28
C LEU A 87 16.40 -18.23 -10.44
N LEU A 88 15.34 -18.90 -10.95
CA LEU A 88 15.46 -19.80 -12.09
C LEU A 88 15.86 -19.05 -13.36
N ALA A 89 15.23 -17.92 -13.64
CA ALA A 89 15.55 -17.08 -14.78
C ALA A 89 17.01 -16.60 -14.73
N THR A 90 17.45 -16.11 -13.57
CA THR A 90 18.85 -15.69 -13.38
C THR A 90 19.83 -16.84 -13.61
N ARG A 91 19.54 -18.02 -13.06
CA ARG A 91 20.38 -19.20 -13.28
C ARG A 91 20.49 -19.60 -14.74
N VAL A 92 19.39 -19.54 -15.47
CA VAL A 92 19.36 -19.87 -16.92
C VAL A 92 20.16 -18.85 -17.72
N VAL A 93 20.05 -17.56 -17.41
CA VAL A 93 20.71 -16.48 -18.17
C VAL A 93 22.20 -16.36 -17.83
N THR A 94 22.56 -16.47 -16.54
CA THR A 94 23.94 -16.19 -16.07
C THR A 94 24.77 -17.45 -15.79
N GLY A 95 24.17 -18.63 -15.87
CA GLY A 95 24.83 -19.91 -15.52
C GLY A 95 25.04 -20.14 -14.04
N GLY A 96 24.68 -19.18 -13.16
CA GLY A 96 24.87 -19.27 -11.72
C GLY A 96 23.86 -18.44 -10.93
N CYS A 97 23.83 -18.64 -9.62
CA CYS A 97 23.00 -17.84 -8.71
C CYS A 97 23.86 -17.43 -7.50
N PRO A 98 24.45 -16.23 -7.49
CA PRO A 98 25.22 -15.76 -6.35
C PRO A 98 24.38 -15.76 -5.06
N VAL A 99 24.96 -16.18 -3.94
CA VAL A 99 24.26 -16.23 -2.64
C VAL A 99 23.69 -14.87 -2.26
N GLY A 100 24.42 -13.79 -2.54
CA GLY A 100 23.94 -12.42 -2.32
C GLY A 100 22.69 -12.08 -3.13
N PHE A 101 22.56 -12.57 -4.36
CA PHE A 101 21.36 -12.39 -5.18
C PHE A 101 20.18 -13.16 -4.58
N ILE A 102 20.38 -14.39 -4.13
CA ILE A 102 19.34 -15.18 -3.46
C ILE A 102 18.84 -14.45 -2.21
N HIS A 103 19.76 -13.94 -1.39
CA HIS A 103 19.42 -13.18 -0.19
C HIS A 103 18.63 -11.90 -0.53
N ASN A 104 19.07 -11.12 -1.52
CA ASN A 104 18.41 -9.90 -1.92
C ASN A 104 17.01 -10.16 -2.51
N GLU A 105 16.84 -11.20 -3.33
CA GLU A 105 15.53 -11.57 -3.85
C GLU A 105 14.60 -12.12 -2.77
N ALA A 106 15.13 -12.96 -1.86
CA ALA A 106 14.33 -13.48 -0.76
C ALA A 106 13.89 -12.40 0.24
N ILE A 107 14.68 -11.34 0.43
CA ILE A 107 14.41 -10.27 1.38
C ILE A 107 13.84 -9.01 0.68
N GLY A 108 14.40 -8.59 -0.44
CA GLY A 108 14.02 -7.37 -1.16
C GLY A 108 12.89 -7.58 -2.17
N GLY A 109 12.90 -8.73 -2.87
CA GLY A 109 11.89 -9.06 -3.87
C GLY A 109 10.49 -9.14 -3.26
N MET A 110 9.50 -8.48 -3.86
CA MET A 110 8.09 -8.48 -3.41
C MET A 110 7.90 -8.13 -1.93
N TRP A 111 8.78 -7.27 -1.38
CA TRP A 111 8.79 -6.87 0.03
C TRP A 111 7.40 -6.42 0.54
N PHE A 112 6.63 -5.76 -0.33
CA PHE A 112 5.32 -5.21 0.01
C PHE A 112 4.31 -6.30 0.42
N LEU A 113 4.28 -7.45 -0.24
CA LEU A 113 3.34 -8.53 0.09
C LEU A 113 3.61 -9.10 1.48
N ARG A 114 4.89 -9.20 1.87
CA ARG A 114 5.28 -9.65 3.21
C ARG A 114 4.92 -8.62 4.27
N THR A 115 5.17 -7.34 3.98
CA THR A 115 4.77 -6.25 4.87
C THR A 115 3.26 -6.21 5.04
N LEU A 116 2.52 -6.38 3.97
CA LEU A 116 1.06 -6.44 4.01
C LEU A 116 0.58 -7.64 4.84
N PHE A 117 1.21 -8.81 4.67
CA PHE A 117 0.90 -9.99 5.49
C PHE A 117 1.16 -9.73 6.97
N ALA A 118 2.28 -9.10 7.31
CA ALA A 118 2.60 -8.69 8.68
C ALA A 118 1.58 -7.68 9.24
N CYS A 119 1.16 -6.68 8.45
CA CYS A 119 0.12 -5.73 8.83
C CYS A 119 -1.21 -6.44 9.11
N TYR A 120 -1.61 -7.41 8.27
CA TYR A 120 -2.80 -8.22 8.51
C TYR A 120 -2.73 -9.01 9.81
N LEU A 121 -1.63 -9.72 10.06
CA LEU A 121 -1.44 -10.48 11.31
C LEU A 121 -1.50 -9.59 12.53
N TYR A 122 -0.76 -8.48 12.48
CA TYR A 122 -0.70 -7.53 13.58
C TYR A 122 -2.07 -6.89 13.85
N ALA A 123 -2.77 -6.45 12.81
CA ALA A 123 -4.11 -5.90 12.95
C ALA A 123 -5.11 -6.91 13.49
N TRP A 124 -5.00 -8.18 13.06
CA TRP A 124 -5.85 -9.26 13.59
C TRP A 124 -5.66 -9.42 15.10
N LEU A 125 -4.42 -9.41 15.59
CA LEU A 125 -4.10 -9.49 17.03
C LEU A 125 -4.61 -8.27 17.79
N VAL A 126 -4.31 -7.07 17.28
CA VAL A 126 -4.69 -5.79 17.90
C VAL A 126 -6.21 -5.66 18.07
N LEU A 127 -6.99 -6.11 17.08
CA LEU A 127 -8.45 -6.03 17.15
C LEU A 127 -9.06 -6.97 18.22
N ARG A 128 -8.29 -7.88 18.77
CA ARG A 128 -8.74 -8.79 19.87
C ARG A 128 -8.33 -8.31 21.26
N LEU A 129 -7.53 -7.26 21.33
CA LEU A 129 -7.19 -6.65 22.61
C LEU A 129 -8.41 -5.95 23.21
N PRO A 130 -8.54 -5.91 24.55
CA PRO A 130 -9.60 -5.13 25.20
C PRO A 130 -9.40 -3.62 25.00
N GLY A 131 -10.48 -2.86 25.10
CA GLY A 131 -10.46 -1.39 25.03
C GLY A 131 -11.10 -0.81 23.78
N ALA A 132 -11.19 0.51 23.72
CA ALA A 132 -11.79 1.23 22.62
C ALA A 132 -10.95 1.07 21.34
N LEU A 133 -11.60 1.02 20.18
CA LEU A 133 -10.96 0.80 18.89
C LEU A 133 -9.82 1.81 18.63
N TRP A 134 -10.07 3.10 18.88
CA TRP A 134 -9.07 4.13 18.67
C TRP A 134 -7.82 3.95 19.56
N MET A 135 -7.99 3.51 20.82
CA MET A 135 -6.87 3.23 21.73
C MET A 135 -6.00 2.08 21.21
N ARG A 136 -6.64 1.01 20.72
CA ARG A 136 -5.95 -0.14 20.13
C ARG A 136 -5.16 0.26 18.88
N ILE A 137 -5.78 1.05 17.99
CA ILE A 137 -5.12 1.53 16.77
C ILE A 137 -3.94 2.43 17.12
N VAL A 138 -4.15 3.48 17.91
CA VAL A 138 -3.08 4.42 18.29
C VAL A 138 -1.97 3.70 19.06
N GLY A 139 -2.32 2.90 20.06
CA GLY A 139 -1.34 2.11 20.81
C GLY A 139 -0.52 1.17 19.90
N SER A 140 -1.17 0.54 18.92
CA SER A 140 -0.48 -0.34 17.96
C SER A 140 0.51 0.43 17.06
N ILE A 141 0.15 1.64 16.64
CA ILE A 141 1.05 2.51 15.86
C ILE A 141 2.23 2.95 16.71
N VAL A 142 1.98 3.40 17.95
CA VAL A 142 3.06 3.79 18.87
C VAL A 142 4.02 2.63 19.11
N VAL A 143 3.52 1.42 19.39
CA VAL A 143 4.38 0.24 19.55
C VAL A 143 5.17 -0.06 18.28
N ALA A 144 4.55 0.03 17.10
CA ALA A 144 5.26 -0.18 15.84
C ALA A 144 6.35 0.88 15.58
N LEU A 145 6.12 2.13 15.97
CA LEU A 145 7.11 3.22 15.83
C LEU A 145 8.28 3.09 16.82
N LEU A 146 8.07 2.48 17.99
CA LEU A 146 9.16 2.19 18.93
C LEU A 146 10.15 1.14 18.41
N PHE A 147 9.74 0.32 17.44
CA PHE A 147 10.58 -0.70 16.82
C PHE A 147 10.73 -0.41 15.32
N PRO A 148 11.43 0.66 14.92
CA PRO A 148 11.62 0.99 13.52
C PRO A 148 12.45 -0.10 12.85
N HIS A 149 11.83 -0.81 11.94
CA HIS A 149 12.47 -1.83 11.14
C HIS A 149 13.15 -1.20 9.93
N GLY A 150 14.35 -1.65 9.65
CA GLY A 150 15.14 -1.13 8.54
C GLY A 150 14.45 -1.26 7.18
N TYR A 151 15.18 -0.90 6.18
CA TYR A 151 14.80 -0.68 4.79
C TYR A 151 13.84 -1.71 4.16
N TYR A 152 13.93 -2.98 4.54
CA TYR A 152 13.24 -4.05 3.80
C TYR A 152 11.77 -4.28 4.15
N LEU A 153 11.30 -3.91 5.32
CA LEU A 153 9.91 -4.19 5.71
C LEU A 153 9.02 -2.96 5.75
N GLN A 154 9.55 -1.79 6.01
CA GLN A 154 8.77 -0.53 6.15
C GLN A 154 7.44 -0.70 6.94
N PHE A 155 7.37 -1.72 7.80
CA PHE A 155 6.16 -2.16 8.47
C PHE A 155 5.51 -1.04 9.29
N ASN A 156 6.31 -0.32 10.06
CA ASN A 156 5.86 0.75 10.94
C ASN A 156 5.22 1.91 10.17
N TYR A 157 5.79 2.30 9.01
CA TYR A 157 5.22 3.33 8.15
C TYR A 157 3.96 2.83 7.43
N MET A 158 3.99 1.63 6.87
CA MET A 158 2.89 1.05 6.12
C MET A 158 1.68 0.71 7.00
N LEU A 159 1.90 0.34 8.26
CA LEU A 159 0.83 0.06 9.22
C LEU A 159 -0.09 1.27 9.44
N ILE A 160 0.45 2.49 9.40
CA ILE A 160 -0.34 3.72 9.56
C ILE A 160 -1.38 3.81 8.43
N PHE A 161 -0.96 3.60 7.17
CA PHE A 161 -1.87 3.65 6.02
C PHE A 161 -2.85 2.48 6.00
N PHE A 162 -2.45 1.31 6.48
CA PHE A 162 -3.36 0.18 6.65
C PHE A 162 -4.50 0.54 7.62
N TRP A 163 -4.18 1.11 8.79
CA TRP A 163 -5.19 1.53 9.76
C TRP A 163 -6.05 2.68 9.26
N LEU A 164 -5.45 3.64 8.56
CA LEU A 164 -6.22 4.72 7.93
C LEU A 164 -7.23 4.17 6.92
N GLY A 165 -6.83 3.19 6.11
CA GLY A 165 -7.73 2.52 5.19
C GLY A 165 -8.85 1.76 5.91
N TYR A 166 -8.52 1.06 7.00
CA TYR A 166 -9.50 0.36 7.84
C TYR A 166 -10.57 1.33 8.37
N VAL A 167 -10.15 2.44 8.96
CA VAL A 167 -11.06 3.46 9.51
C VAL A 167 -11.82 4.18 8.39
N MET A 168 -11.18 4.48 7.27
CA MET A 168 -11.78 5.20 6.15
C MET A 168 -13.05 4.51 5.62
N LYS A 169 -13.15 3.21 5.75
CA LYS A 169 -14.36 2.47 5.34
C LYS A 169 -15.61 2.90 6.10
N ASP A 170 -15.49 3.20 7.38
CA ASP A 170 -16.60 3.63 8.21
C ASP A 170 -17.04 5.06 7.86
N TYR A 171 -16.11 5.85 7.29
CA TYR A 171 -16.35 7.23 6.83
C TYR A 171 -16.58 7.35 5.31
N ASP A 172 -16.82 6.26 4.59
CA ASP A 172 -17.01 6.25 3.14
C ASP A 172 -18.16 7.17 2.68
N GLY A 173 -19.25 7.22 3.45
CA GLY A 173 -20.37 8.13 3.18
C GLY A 173 -19.99 9.61 3.27
N TRP A 174 -19.26 9.96 4.32
CA TRP A 174 -18.74 11.32 4.50
C TRP A 174 -17.75 11.70 3.41
N LEU A 175 -16.81 10.82 3.08
CA LEU A 175 -15.84 11.04 2.02
C LEU A 175 -16.51 11.29 0.67
N LYS A 176 -17.54 10.52 0.35
CA LYS A 176 -18.35 10.73 -0.86
C LYS A 176 -19.06 12.08 -0.85
N ALA A 177 -19.63 12.49 0.28
CA ALA A 177 -20.30 13.78 0.39
C ALA A 177 -19.35 14.97 0.17
N HIS A 178 -18.11 14.87 0.67
CA HIS A 178 -17.12 15.96 0.68
C HIS A 178 -15.98 15.76 -0.35
N VAL A 179 -16.16 14.89 -1.35
CA VAL A 179 -15.11 14.50 -2.28
C VAL A 179 -14.41 15.68 -2.95
N GLY A 180 -15.14 16.74 -3.35
CA GLY A 180 -14.52 17.92 -3.97
C GLY A 180 -13.55 18.64 -3.05
N GLY A 181 -13.98 18.92 -1.81
CA GLY A 181 -13.13 19.57 -0.80
C GLY A 181 -11.91 18.72 -0.39
N VAL A 182 -12.14 17.42 -0.18
CA VAL A 182 -11.05 16.48 0.14
C VAL A 182 -10.03 16.40 -0.99
N THR A 183 -10.50 16.32 -2.25
CA THR A 183 -9.61 16.26 -3.41
C THR A 183 -8.80 17.55 -3.56
N ALA A 184 -9.43 18.72 -3.40
CA ALA A 184 -8.74 20.00 -3.48
C ALA A 184 -7.71 20.17 -2.36
N ALA A 185 -8.08 19.87 -1.10
CA ALA A 185 -7.17 19.93 0.03
C ALA A 185 -5.99 18.95 -0.14
N SER A 186 -6.26 17.74 -0.65
CA SER A 186 -5.24 16.75 -0.93
C SER A 186 -4.30 17.18 -2.07
N ALA A 187 -4.81 17.84 -3.10
CA ALA A 187 -3.99 18.40 -4.17
C ALA A 187 -3.03 19.46 -3.62
N VAL A 188 -3.53 20.39 -2.82
CA VAL A 188 -2.70 21.43 -2.16
C VAL A 188 -1.65 20.77 -1.28
N GLY A 189 -2.04 19.84 -0.38
CA GLY A 189 -1.10 19.14 0.50
C GLY A 189 -0.02 18.37 -0.28
N PHE A 190 -0.37 17.73 -1.39
CA PHE A 190 0.56 16.97 -2.20
C PHE A 190 1.55 17.86 -2.97
N LEU A 191 1.10 19.03 -3.43
CA LEU A 191 1.95 19.98 -4.14
C LEU A 191 2.90 20.76 -3.23
N LEU A 192 2.50 20.99 -1.96
CA LEU A 192 3.31 21.71 -0.99
C LEU A 192 4.39 20.84 -0.34
N VAL A 193 4.26 19.54 -0.38
CA VAL A 193 5.22 18.61 0.22
C VAL A 193 6.39 18.37 -0.74
N PRO A 194 7.66 18.44 -0.27
CA PRO A 194 8.80 18.03 -1.07
C PRO A 194 8.74 16.52 -1.34
N TRP A 195 8.74 16.14 -2.61
CA TRP A 195 8.75 14.73 -3.03
C TRP A 195 10.15 14.15 -2.86
N ARG A 196 10.35 13.39 -1.79
CA ARG A 196 11.66 12.82 -1.43
C ARG A 196 11.86 11.36 -1.89
N GLY A 197 10.85 10.76 -2.52
CA GLY A 197 10.88 9.35 -2.95
C GLY A 197 10.33 8.40 -1.87
N PRO A 198 10.84 7.16 -1.79
CA PRO A 198 10.29 6.15 -0.90
C PRO A 198 10.43 6.57 0.56
N ALA A 199 9.36 6.41 1.32
CA ALA A 199 9.39 6.63 2.75
C ALA A 199 10.09 5.46 3.44
N VAL A 200 11.16 5.77 4.15
CA VAL A 200 11.90 4.79 4.97
C VAL A 200 11.93 5.33 6.39
N LEU A 201 11.45 4.54 7.34
CA LEU A 201 11.54 4.85 8.75
C LEU A 201 12.58 3.95 9.41
N THR A 202 13.75 4.51 9.63
CA THR A 202 14.86 3.89 10.37
C THR A 202 15.14 4.66 11.64
N TYR A 203 15.96 4.10 12.52
CA TYR A 203 16.47 4.82 13.71
C TYR A 203 17.21 6.11 13.32
N ASP A 204 17.99 6.04 12.24
CA ASP A 204 18.74 7.18 11.75
C ASP A 204 17.81 8.35 11.36
N VAL A 205 16.77 8.07 10.58
CA VAL A 205 15.75 9.07 10.21
C VAL A 205 15.02 9.62 11.45
N LEU A 206 14.68 8.75 12.41
CA LEU A 206 13.93 9.14 13.58
C LEU A 206 14.72 10.11 14.49
N PHE A 207 16.05 9.91 14.60
CA PHE A 207 16.90 10.71 15.50
C PHE A 207 17.60 11.88 14.80
N HIS A 208 17.92 11.78 13.52
CA HIS A 208 18.65 12.83 12.80
C HIS A 208 17.76 13.74 11.94
N ASP A 209 16.62 13.23 11.41
CA ASP A 209 15.66 14.04 10.65
C ASP A 209 14.20 13.67 11.00
N PRO A 210 13.76 13.93 12.25
CA PRO A 210 12.43 13.56 12.72
C PRO A 210 11.30 14.24 11.94
N LEU A 211 11.58 15.37 11.28
CA LEU A 211 10.60 16.07 10.44
C LEU A 211 10.35 15.36 9.13
N GLN A 212 11.21 14.45 8.73
CA GLN A 212 11.00 13.67 7.51
C GLN A 212 9.76 12.78 7.61
N LEU A 213 9.48 12.21 8.79
CA LEU A 213 8.32 11.34 8.98
C LEU A 213 6.98 12.05 8.73
N PRO A 214 6.65 13.18 9.37
CA PRO A 214 5.41 13.89 9.07
C PRO A 214 5.33 14.38 7.63
N VAL A 215 6.43 14.81 7.04
CA VAL A 215 6.50 15.24 5.63
C VAL A 215 6.15 14.08 4.70
N GLN A 216 6.78 12.91 4.89
CA GLN A 216 6.48 11.70 4.10
C GLN A 216 5.04 11.23 4.32
N PHE A 217 4.56 11.28 5.57
CA PHE A 217 3.19 10.90 5.90
C PHE A 217 2.17 11.81 5.20
N VAL A 218 2.34 13.13 5.25
CA VAL A 218 1.46 14.09 4.56
C VAL A 218 1.50 13.87 3.04
N GLY A 219 2.68 13.64 2.47
CA GLY A 219 2.83 13.33 1.05
C GLY A 219 2.13 12.04 0.64
N GLY A 220 2.35 10.97 1.40
CA GLY A 220 1.70 9.67 1.18
C GLY A 220 0.18 9.74 1.31
N LEU A 221 -0.32 10.41 2.34
CA LEU A 221 -1.75 10.56 2.59
C LEU A 221 -2.42 11.44 1.53
N SER A 222 -1.87 12.63 1.28
CA SER A 222 -2.44 13.55 0.29
C SER A 222 -2.39 12.98 -1.12
N GLY A 223 -1.31 12.35 -1.56
CA GLY A 223 -1.24 11.68 -2.86
C GLY A 223 -2.24 10.53 -2.99
N SER A 224 -2.44 9.77 -1.91
CA SER A 224 -3.42 8.68 -1.87
C SER A 224 -4.86 9.20 -1.94
N LEU A 225 -5.22 10.17 -1.12
CA LEU A 225 -6.55 10.76 -1.10
C LEU A 225 -6.86 11.55 -2.39
N LEU A 226 -5.86 12.23 -2.96
CA LEU A 226 -5.98 12.88 -4.27
C LEU A 226 -6.32 11.85 -5.36
N SER A 227 -5.60 10.73 -5.41
CA SER A 227 -5.86 9.66 -6.37
C SER A 227 -7.28 9.10 -6.23
N ILE A 228 -7.71 8.76 -5.02
CA ILE A 228 -9.06 8.24 -4.74
C ILE A 228 -10.12 9.29 -5.08
N GLY A 229 -9.92 10.54 -4.67
CA GLY A 229 -10.84 11.64 -4.92
C GLY A 229 -11.03 11.94 -6.42
N LEU A 230 -9.94 11.97 -7.19
CA LEU A 230 -10.00 12.12 -8.66
C LEU A 230 -10.78 10.98 -9.30
N LEU A 231 -10.55 9.73 -8.90
CA LEU A 231 -11.28 8.57 -9.43
C LEU A 231 -12.76 8.62 -9.05
N MET A 232 -13.10 9.07 -7.85
CA MET A 232 -14.50 9.32 -7.46
C MET A 232 -15.16 10.38 -8.33
N LEU A 233 -14.47 11.51 -8.59
CA LEU A 233 -14.98 12.59 -9.44
C LEU A 233 -15.13 12.12 -10.88
N VAL A 234 -14.15 11.41 -11.43
CA VAL A 234 -14.23 10.79 -12.76
C VAL A 234 -15.45 9.86 -12.85
N CYS A 235 -15.67 9.01 -11.85
CA CYS A 235 -16.84 8.13 -11.80
C CYS A 235 -18.17 8.87 -11.71
N ARG A 236 -18.19 10.09 -11.18
CA ARG A 236 -19.40 10.94 -11.12
C ARG A 236 -19.67 11.65 -12.44
N LEU A 237 -18.62 12.19 -13.06
CA LEU A 237 -18.72 12.99 -14.29
C LEU A 237 -19.04 12.11 -15.51
N PHE A 238 -18.42 10.96 -15.61
CA PHE A 238 -18.54 10.09 -16.77
C PHE A 238 -19.53 8.95 -16.49
N ARG A 239 -20.76 9.05 -16.98
CA ARG A 239 -21.85 8.07 -16.81
C ARG A 239 -21.88 6.97 -17.90
N GLY A 240 -20.75 6.56 -18.46
CA GLY A 240 -20.68 5.56 -19.53
C GLY A 240 -20.35 4.13 -19.03
N GLY A 241 -20.66 3.12 -19.85
CA GLY A 241 -20.37 1.69 -19.58
C GLY A 241 -18.87 1.31 -19.57
N TRP A 242 -17.97 2.24 -19.90
CA TRP A 242 -16.53 2.02 -19.81
C TRP A 242 -16.05 1.73 -18.37
N LYS A 243 -16.74 2.30 -17.34
CA LYS A 243 -16.45 2.05 -15.93
C LYS A 243 -16.52 0.58 -15.59
N ASP A 244 -17.54 -0.11 -16.11
CA ASP A 244 -17.74 -1.52 -15.79
C ASP A 244 -16.66 -2.38 -16.46
N ARG A 245 -16.24 -2.03 -17.67
CA ARG A 245 -15.14 -2.73 -18.37
C ARG A 245 -13.80 -2.58 -17.64
N PHE A 246 -13.42 -1.36 -17.24
CA PHE A 246 -12.18 -1.13 -16.49
C PHE A 246 -12.27 -1.65 -15.05
N ALA A 247 -13.42 -1.56 -14.40
CA ALA A 247 -13.65 -2.15 -13.10
C ALA A 247 -13.54 -3.69 -13.13
N ASP A 248 -13.90 -4.34 -14.26
CA ASP A 248 -13.70 -5.78 -14.44
C ASP A 248 -12.20 -6.15 -14.45
N VAL A 249 -11.36 -5.37 -15.11
CA VAL A 249 -9.90 -5.56 -15.05
C VAL A 249 -9.39 -5.38 -13.62
N GLY A 250 -9.85 -4.35 -12.90
CA GLY A 250 -9.49 -4.10 -11.50
C GLY A 250 -9.85 -5.26 -10.55
N ARG A 251 -10.84 -6.08 -10.89
CA ARG A 251 -11.22 -7.27 -10.12
C ARG A 251 -10.11 -8.33 -10.09
N TYR A 252 -9.43 -8.55 -11.20
CA TYR A 252 -8.35 -9.54 -11.29
C TYR A 252 -7.08 -9.09 -10.60
N THR A 253 -6.85 -7.78 -10.51
CA THR A 253 -5.63 -7.22 -9.91
C THR A 253 -5.57 -7.35 -8.39
N LEU A 254 -6.75 -7.45 -7.73
CA LEU A 254 -6.84 -7.59 -6.27
C LEU A 254 -7.47 -8.92 -5.80
N ALA A 255 -7.82 -9.82 -6.71
CA ALA A 255 -8.05 -11.22 -6.33
C ALA A 255 -6.80 -11.82 -5.65
N ILE A 256 -5.64 -11.23 -5.87
CA ILE A 256 -4.38 -11.53 -5.20
C ILE A 256 -4.38 -10.97 -3.76
N TYR A 257 -5.09 -9.87 -3.48
CA TYR A 257 -4.99 -9.12 -2.22
C TYR A 257 -6.29 -9.10 -1.38
N GLY A 258 -7.43 -9.48 -1.94
CA GLY A 258 -8.76 -9.40 -1.31
C GLY A 258 -9.33 -10.70 -0.73
#